data_e4298c0086f4c70915f0665c646b9141
#
_entry.id   e4298c0086f4c70915f0665c646b9141
#
_cell.length_a   1.000
_cell.length_b   1.000
_cell.length_c   1.000
_cell.angle_alpha   90.00
_cell.angle_beta   90.00
_cell.angle_gamma   90.00
#
_symmetry.space_group_name_H-M   'P 1'
#
loop_
_entity.id
_entity.type
_entity.pdbx_description
1 polymer ?
#
loop_
_entity_poly.entity_id
_entity_poly.type
_entity_poly.pdbx_seq_one_letter_code
_entity_poly.pdbx_strand_id
1 'polypeptide(L)'
;MPFLQYAENRELRKNIYEAYINRGNHDDANDNKEILGKIMALRLEQAKLLGFDCYSNFVLDENMAKNSQTVMDFLNNLWGYSLENAKKEAAELQKIMDKEGKGEKLAAWDWWYYAEKLRQEKYDLNEDEIKPYFSLEDVRSGLYTVANKLYGITLTELNDVPVYEPDVKVYEVKDADGSFLGLFYADYFPRAGKRGGAWMSNFREQAGEVRPLIYNVASFTKPAGNMPSLLTLDEVETMFHEFGHALHGMLTKCNYKGVSGTSVAQDFVELPSQIMEHWAVEPEVLKLYAKHYETREVIPDELITKIQNQGTFNQGFMTTELLAAALLDMELHNLTDTDNLNVVAFEKETMDKLGLIPEIASRYRATYFSHIIGGYAAGYYSYLWAEVLDTDAFEAFKEHGVFDKNTADSFRKNILEKGGTEDPMTLYRGFRGA
;
A
#
# COMPACT_ATOMS: atom_id res chain seq x y z
N MET A 1 -2.49 8.47 11.28
CA MET A 1 -3.40 9.59 11.65
C MET A 1 -2.92 10.30 12.91
N PRO A 2 -2.06 11.33 12.80
CA PRO A 2 -1.36 11.92 13.96
C PRO A 2 -2.29 12.39 15.08
N PHE A 3 -3.48 12.93 14.75
CA PHE A 3 -4.41 13.40 15.78
C PHE A 3 -4.90 12.26 16.70
N LEU A 4 -5.25 11.09 16.15
CA LEU A 4 -5.67 9.94 16.94
C LEU A 4 -4.53 9.35 17.78
N GLN A 5 -3.30 9.51 17.32
CA GLN A 5 -2.10 8.98 17.96
C GLN A 5 -1.64 9.84 19.15
N TYR A 6 -1.75 11.19 19.03
CA TYR A 6 -1.13 12.10 20.00
C TYR A 6 -2.11 12.95 20.81
N ALA A 7 -3.36 13.10 20.39
CA ALA A 7 -4.30 13.97 21.11
C ALA A 7 -4.75 13.31 22.43
N GLU A 8 -4.49 13.96 23.55
CA GLU A 8 -4.91 13.48 24.88
C GLU A 8 -6.42 13.50 25.10
N ASN A 9 -7.12 14.44 24.46
CA ASN A 9 -8.56 14.62 24.63
C ASN A 9 -9.33 13.50 23.89
N ARG A 10 -9.87 12.54 24.67
CA ARG A 10 -10.60 11.38 24.16
C ARG A 10 -11.83 11.76 23.34
N GLU A 11 -12.59 12.77 23.77
CA GLU A 11 -13.81 13.21 23.08
C GLU A 11 -13.47 13.78 21.70
N LEU A 12 -12.37 14.54 21.57
CA LEU A 12 -11.93 15.04 20.27
C LEU A 12 -11.42 13.88 19.37
N ARG A 13 -10.76 12.86 19.91
CA ARG A 13 -10.42 11.65 19.14
C ARG A 13 -11.67 10.97 18.62
N LYS A 14 -12.67 10.78 19.48
CA LYS A 14 -13.97 10.21 19.10
C LYS A 14 -14.63 11.01 17.96
N ASN A 15 -14.74 12.30 18.12
CA ASN A 15 -15.41 13.15 17.15
C ASN A 15 -14.76 13.09 15.75
N ILE A 16 -13.42 13.15 15.68
CA ILE A 16 -12.72 13.05 14.39
C ILE A 16 -12.80 11.64 13.80
N TYR A 17 -12.74 10.61 14.63
CA TYR A 17 -12.89 9.23 14.21
C TYR A 17 -14.28 8.98 13.64
N GLU A 18 -15.35 9.36 14.35
CA GLU A 18 -16.72 9.19 13.89
C GLU A 18 -16.99 9.98 12.60
N ALA A 19 -16.47 11.21 12.48
CA ALA A 19 -16.56 11.96 11.23
C ALA A 19 -15.85 11.24 10.07
N TYR A 20 -14.71 10.62 10.33
CA TYR A 20 -13.95 9.88 9.32
C TYR A 20 -14.68 8.62 8.85
N ILE A 21 -15.15 7.77 9.77
CA ILE A 21 -15.77 6.49 9.42
C ILE A 21 -17.19 6.61 8.86
N ASN A 22 -17.83 7.79 8.98
CA ASN A 22 -19.15 8.07 8.43
C ASN A 22 -19.12 8.87 7.12
N ARG A 23 -17.98 9.00 6.49
CA ARG A 23 -17.89 9.66 5.17
C ARG A 23 -18.82 8.98 4.16
N GLY A 24 -19.57 9.77 3.39
CA GLY A 24 -20.54 9.26 2.43
C GLY A 24 -21.76 8.55 3.03
N ASN A 25 -22.04 8.76 4.35
CA ASN A 25 -23.13 8.11 5.10
C ASN A 25 -23.86 9.13 5.99
N HIS A 26 -24.37 10.22 5.39
CA HIS A 26 -24.97 11.35 6.15
C HIS A 26 -26.42 11.68 5.73
N ASP A 27 -27.03 10.92 4.82
CA ASP A 27 -28.36 11.19 4.26
C ASP A 27 -28.47 12.61 3.65
N ASP A 28 -27.37 13.09 3.04
CA ASP A 28 -27.25 14.40 2.39
C ASP A 28 -26.87 14.28 0.91
N ALA A 29 -26.54 15.39 0.26
CA ALA A 29 -26.15 15.44 -1.15
C ALA A 29 -24.84 14.68 -1.45
N ASN A 30 -24.05 14.33 -0.44
CA ASN A 30 -22.79 13.59 -0.56
C ASN A 30 -22.92 12.13 -0.10
N ASP A 31 -24.13 11.63 0.07
CA ASP A 31 -24.39 10.25 0.49
C ASP A 31 -24.11 9.26 -0.64
N ASN A 32 -23.39 8.18 -0.34
CA ASN A 32 -22.96 7.21 -1.33
C ASN A 32 -23.72 5.87 -1.27
N LYS A 33 -24.62 5.68 -0.30
CA LYS A 33 -25.30 4.38 -0.07
C LYS A 33 -26.08 3.89 -1.29
N GLU A 34 -26.91 4.77 -1.86
CA GLU A 34 -27.73 4.44 -3.03
C GLU A 34 -26.87 4.25 -4.28
N ILE A 35 -25.82 5.06 -4.43
CA ILE A 35 -24.89 4.96 -5.56
C ILE A 35 -24.17 3.62 -5.53
N LEU A 36 -23.65 3.21 -4.38
CA LEU A 36 -22.99 1.94 -4.24
C LEU A 36 -23.92 0.76 -4.50
N GLY A 37 -25.15 0.78 -3.98
CA GLY A 37 -26.16 -0.22 -4.28
C GLY A 37 -26.42 -0.37 -5.78
N LYS A 38 -26.53 0.74 -6.51
CA LYS A 38 -26.69 0.75 -7.98
C LYS A 38 -25.45 0.19 -8.69
N ILE A 39 -24.24 0.50 -8.20
CA ILE A 39 -23.00 -0.05 -8.76
C ILE A 39 -22.99 -1.58 -8.60
N MET A 40 -23.34 -2.10 -7.42
CA MET A 40 -23.41 -3.56 -7.21
C MET A 40 -24.42 -4.23 -8.14
N ALA A 41 -25.60 -3.64 -8.30
CA ALA A 41 -26.64 -4.16 -9.22
C ALA A 41 -26.15 -4.22 -10.67
N LEU A 42 -25.53 -3.14 -11.17
CA LEU A 42 -25.01 -3.07 -12.53
C LEU A 42 -23.86 -4.05 -12.78
N ARG A 43 -22.97 -4.23 -11.78
CA ARG A 43 -21.89 -5.22 -11.84
C ARG A 43 -22.42 -6.64 -11.90
N LEU A 44 -23.42 -6.97 -11.09
CA LEU A 44 -24.06 -8.26 -11.14
C LEU A 44 -24.74 -8.50 -12.48
N GLU A 45 -25.44 -7.51 -13.03
CA GLU A 45 -26.04 -7.58 -14.37
C GLU A 45 -24.97 -7.83 -15.44
N GLN A 46 -23.87 -7.09 -15.40
CA GLN A 46 -22.72 -7.28 -16.30
C GLN A 46 -22.16 -8.71 -16.22
N ALA A 47 -21.93 -9.22 -15.02
CA ALA A 47 -21.42 -10.56 -14.82
C ALA A 47 -22.38 -11.62 -15.41
N LYS A 48 -23.68 -11.50 -15.14
CA LYS A 48 -24.71 -12.41 -15.67
C LYS A 48 -24.79 -12.39 -17.20
N LEU A 49 -24.67 -11.20 -17.81
CA LEU A 49 -24.62 -11.07 -19.28
C LEU A 49 -23.41 -11.77 -19.90
N LEU A 50 -22.31 -11.86 -19.15
CA LEU A 50 -21.08 -12.53 -19.57
C LEU A 50 -21.02 -14.01 -19.16
N GLY A 51 -22.09 -14.54 -18.52
CA GLY A 51 -22.22 -15.96 -18.17
C GLY A 51 -21.65 -16.33 -16.79
N PHE A 52 -21.39 -15.35 -15.92
CA PHE A 52 -20.93 -15.56 -14.55
C PHE A 52 -22.07 -15.39 -13.54
N ASP A 53 -22.06 -16.16 -12.46
CA ASP A 53 -23.07 -16.10 -11.41
C ASP A 53 -22.96 -14.85 -10.53
N CYS A 54 -21.75 -14.33 -10.34
CA CYS A 54 -21.44 -13.13 -9.55
C CYS A 54 -20.29 -12.34 -10.19
N TYR A 55 -20.15 -11.08 -9.76
CA TYR A 55 -19.15 -10.19 -10.34
C TYR A 55 -17.71 -10.58 -9.98
N SER A 56 -17.48 -11.12 -8.78
CA SER A 56 -16.16 -11.59 -8.36
C SER A 56 -15.62 -12.70 -9.28
N ASN A 57 -16.44 -13.69 -9.65
CA ASN A 57 -16.02 -14.74 -10.57
C ASN A 57 -15.70 -14.22 -11.97
N PHE A 58 -16.42 -13.19 -12.44
CA PHE A 58 -16.08 -12.51 -13.69
C PHE A 58 -14.70 -11.83 -13.61
N VAL A 59 -14.42 -11.08 -12.55
CA VAL A 59 -13.13 -10.38 -12.38
C VAL A 59 -11.98 -11.37 -12.18
N LEU A 60 -12.19 -12.41 -11.39
CA LEU A 60 -11.15 -13.34 -10.98
C LEU A 60 -10.75 -14.36 -12.08
N ASP A 61 -11.54 -14.50 -13.12
CA ASP A 61 -11.23 -15.41 -14.26
C ASP A 61 -9.85 -15.08 -14.88
N GLU A 62 -9.50 -13.79 -14.96
CA GLU A 62 -8.22 -13.30 -15.49
C GLU A 62 -7.11 -13.19 -14.41
N ASN A 63 -7.41 -13.39 -13.13
CA ASN A 63 -6.48 -13.26 -12.02
C ASN A 63 -5.81 -14.61 -11.66
N MET A 64 -4.74 -14.56 -10.82
CA MET A 64 -4.04 -15.77 -10.35
C MET A 64 -4.95 -16.68 -9.52
N ALA A 65 -5.82 -16.10 -8.70
CA ALA A 65 -6.75 -16.83 -7.83
C ALA A 65 -7.86 -17.56 -8.59
N LYS A 66 -8.19 -17.16 -9.82
CA LYS A 66 -9.13 -17.80 -10.75
C LYS A 66 -10.61 -17.79 -10.37
N ASN A 67 -10.96 -17.78 -9.10
CA ASN A 67 -12.36 -17.81 -8.64
C ASN A 67 -12.51 -17.28 -7.22
N SER A 68 -13.75 -16.93 -6.86
CA SER A 68 -14.08 -16.36 -5.55
C SER A 68 -13.83 -17.31 -4.39
N GLN A 69 -14.03 -18.63 -4.58
CA GLN A 69 -13.80 -19.60 -3.51
C GLN A 69 -12.34 -19.64 -3.07
N THR A 70 -11.41 -19.63 -4.02
CA THR A 70 -9.95 -19.57 -3.72
C THR A 70 -9.61 -18.36 -2.88
N VAL A 71 -10.14 -17.18 -3.25
CA VAL A 71 -9.89 -15.93 -2.49
C VAL A 71 -10.51 -16.00 -1.09
N MET A 72 -11.77 -16.47 -0.99
CA MET A 72 -12.44 -16.58 0.30
C MET A 72 -11.75 -17.56 1.24
N ASP A 73 -11.28 -18.70 0.73
CA ASP A 73 -10.51 -19.67 1.52
C ASP A 73 -9.20 -19.08 2.03
N PHE A 74 -8.48 -18.35 1.18
CA PHE A 74 -7.26 -17.64 1.54
C PHE A 74 -7.50 -16.60 2.64
N LEU A 75 -8.48 -15.70 2.45
CA LEU A 75 -8.79 -14.65 3.40
C LEU A 75 -9.29 -15.19 4.74
N ASN A 76 -10.18 -16.20 4.71
CA ASN A 76 -10.71 -16.82 5.94
C ASN A 76 -9.64 -17.59 6.71
N ASN A 77 -8.67 -18.20 6.03
CA ASN A 77 -7.53 -18.82 6.70
C ASN A 77 -6.69 -17.80 7.50
N LEU A 78 -6.44 -16.64 6.93
CA LEU A 78 -5.70 -15.56 7.60
C LEU A 78 -6.52 -14.90 8.72
N TRP A 79 -7.85 -14.77 8.51
CA TRP A 79 -8.75 -14.07 9.43
C TRP A 79 -8.69 -14.59 10.87
N GLY A 80 -8.72 -15.91 11.05
CA GLY A 80 -8.70 -16.52 12.38
C GLY A 80 -7.46 -16.13 13.18
N TYR A 81 -6.30 -16.22 12.57
CA TYR A 81 -5.02 -15.88 13.22
C TYR A 81 -4.89 -14.39 13.51
N SER A 82 -5.26 -13.57 12.53
CA SER A 82 -5.19 -12.12 12.65
C SER A 82 -6.12 -11.58 13.74
N LEU A 83 -7.39 -12.02 13.76
CA LEU A 83 -8.37 -11.61 14.76
C LEU A 83 -7.97 -12.04 16.18
N GLU A 84 -7.41 -13.23 16.35
CA GLU A 84 -6.89 -13.66 17.64
C GLU A 84 -5.74 -12.78 18.14
N ASN A 85 -4.85 -12.40 17.24
CA ASN A 85 -3.74 -11.51 17.57
C ASN A 85 -4.24 -10.10 17.90
N ALA A 86 -5.16 -9.56 17.10
CA ALA A 86 -5.80 -8.27 17.37
C ALA A 86 -6.51 -8.22 18.74
N LYS A 87 -7.17 -9.31 19.16
CA LYS A 87 -7.76 -9.41 20.49
C LYS A 87 -6.72 -9.36 21.62
N LYS A 88 -5.55 -9.98 21.42
CA LYS A 88 -4.44 -9.91 22.39
C LYS A 88 -3.89 -8.48 22.48
N GLU A 89 -3.69 -7.84 21.33
CA GLU A 89 -3.26 -6.44 21.26
C GLU A 89 -4.28 -5.52 21.95
N ALA A 90 -5.58 -5.64 21.65
CA ALA A 90 -6.64 -4.88 22.33
C ALA A 90 -6.59 -5.03 23.85
N ALA A 91 -6.37 -6.26 24.34
CA ALA A 91 -6.25 -6.53 25.78
C ALA A 91 -5.00 -5.89 26.39
N GLU A 92 -3.89 -5.78 25.66
CA GLU A 92 -2.69 -5.05 26.11
C GLU A 92 -2.96 -3.54 26.18
N LEU A 93 -3.61 -2.97 25.17
CA LEU A 93 -3.99 -1.55 25.16
C LEU A 93 -4.97 -1.22 26.29
N GLN A 94 -5.95 -2.10 26.55
CA GLN A 94 -6.88 -1.93 27.67
C GLN A 94 -6.14 -1.87 29.01
N LYS A 95 -5.12 -2.70 29.23
CA LYS A 95 -4.32 -2.67 30.47
C LYS A 95 -3.60 -1.33 30.67
N ILE A 96 -3.13 -0.71 29.58
CA ILE A 96 -2.52 0.63 29.68
C ILE A 96 -3.58 1.67 30.04
N MET A 97 -4.74 1.61 29.39
CA MET A 97 -5.87 2.50 29.68
C MET A 97 -6.35 2.35 31.14
N ASP A 98 -6.41 1.13 31.66
CA ASP A 98 -6.80 0.84 33.04
C ASP A 98 -5.85 1.46 34.08
N LYS A 99 -4.54 1.53 33.78
CA LYS A 99 -3.55 2.22 34.63
C LYS A 99 -3.86 3.72 34.83
N GLU A 100 -4.58 4.33 33.88
CA GLU A 100 -5.01 5.73 33.99
C GLU A 100 -6.23 5.93 34.92
N GLY A 101 -6.84 4.84 35.41
CA GLY A 101 -7.84 4.86 36.46
C GLY A 101 -9.22 5.40 36.06
N LYS A 102 -9.53 5.49 34.77
CA LYS A 102 -10.79 6.06 34.27
C LYS A 102 -11.95 5.06 34.22
N GLY A 103 -11.68 3.75 34.35
CA GLY A 103 -12.70 2.70 34.35
C GLY A 103 -13.47 2.56 33.03
N GLU A 104 -12.92 3.07 31.93
CA GLU A 104 -13.52 3.06 30.61
C GLU A 104 -13.05 1.85 29.80
N LYS A 105 -13.86 1.40 28.84
CA LYS A 105 -13.44 0.40 27.86
C LYS A 105 -12.71 1.05 26.68
N LEU A 106 -11.71 0.33 26.17
CA LEU A 106 -11.05 0.68 24.91
C LEU A 106 -12.09 0.76 23.78
N ALA A 107 -12.00 1.78 22.97
CA ALA A 107 -12.84 1.96 21.80
C ALA A 107 -11.96 2.20 20.55
N ALA A 108 -12.53 2.11 19.36
CA ALA A 108 -11.79 2.22 18.12
C ALA A 108 -11.01 3.56 17.98
N TRP A 109 -11.55 4.66 18.51
CA TRP A 109 -10.86 5.96 18.54
C TRP A 109 -9.72 6.07 19.55
N ASP A 110 -9.55 5.05 20.41
CA ASP A 110 -8.50 4.97 21.43
C ASP A 110 -7.32 4.12 20.96
N TRP A 111 -7.51 3.27 19.95
CA TRP A 111 -6.51 2.29 19.52
C TRP A 111 -5.14 2.94 19.25
N TRP A 112 -5.08 3.91 18.36
CA TRP A 112 -3.83 4.55 17.98
C TRP A 112 -3.14 5.29 19.13
N TYR A 113 -3.92 5.88 20.03
CA TYR A 113 -3.39 6.60 21.19
C TYR A 113 -2.70 5.65 22.17
N TYR A 114 -3.35 4.55 22.49
CA TYR A 114 -2.77 3.57 23.41
C TYR A 114 -1.74 2.67 22.73
N ALA A 115 -1.85 2.42 21.45
CA ALA A 115 -0.82 1.73 20.67
C ALA A 115 0.49 2.54 20.68
N GLU A 116 0.44 3.86 20.51
CA GLU A 116 1.63 4.70 20.61
C GLU A 116 2.27 4.65 22.01
N LYS A 117 1.49 4.70 23.06
CA LYS A 117 2.00 4.54 24.44
C LYS A 117 2.65 3.18 24.66
N LEU A 118 2.03 2.11 24.15
CA LEU A 118 2.59 0.76 24.22
C LEU A 118 3.88 0.64 23.42
N ARG A 119 3.92 1.25 22.24
CA ARG A 119 5.11 1.28 21.38
C ARG A 119 6.29 1.94 22.08
N GLN A 120 6.06 3.11 22.70
CA GLN A 120 7.07 3.79 23.48
C GLN A 120 7.52 2.96 24.70
N GLU A 121 6.57 2.32 25.42
CA GLU A 121 6.91 1.49 26.59
C GLU A 121 7.71 0.23 26.20
N LYS A 122 7.40 -0.40 25.05
CA LYS A 122 8.02 -1.68 24.64
C LYS A 122 9.34 -1.50 23.87
N TYR A 123 9.42 -0.52 23.01
CA TYR A 123 10.53 -0.40 22.04
C TYR A 123 11.41 0.82 22.29
N ASP A 124 11.02 1.68 23.24
CA ASP A 124 11.74 2.95 23.53
C ASP A 124 12.05 3.70 22.21
N LEU A 125 11.11 3.69 21.27
CA LEU A 125 11.22 4.36 19.98
C LEU A 125 10.16 5.45 19.87
N ASN A 126 10.63 6.67 19.68
CA ASN A 126 9.80 7.82 19.36
C ASN A 126 9.97 8.13 17.86
N GLU A 127 8.87 8.34 17.15
CA GLU A 127 8.91 8.75 15.75
C GLU A 127 9.68 10.07 15.55
N ASP A 128 9.62 10.97 16.51
CA ASP A 128 10.40 12.23 16.50
C ASP A 128 11.93 12.00 16.57
N GLU A 129 12.39 10.84 17.03
CA GLU A 129 13.83 10.50 17.07
C GLU A 129 14.34 10.02 15.71
N ILE A 130 13.48 9.32 14.92
CA ILE A 130 13.88 8.77 13.62
C ILE A 130 13.58 9.71 12.46
N LYS A 131 12.50 10.48 12.53
CA LYS A 131 12.05 11.39 11.48
C LYS A 131 13.13 12.36 10.98
N PRO A 132 14.04 12.92 11.84
CA PRO A 132 15.14 13.77 11.39
C PRO A 132 16.13 13.11 10.42
N TYR A 133 16.16 11.79 10.34
CA TYR A 133 17.01 11.02 9.42
C TYR A 133 16.37 10.77 8.05
N PHE A 134 15.10 11.09 7.88
CA PHE A 134 14.32 10.78 6.66
C PHE A 134 13.93 12.06 5.92
N SER A 135 14.93 12.87 5.50
CA SER A 135 14.62 13.96 4.59
C SER A 135 14.21 13.40 3.22
N LEU A 136 13.17 13.98 2.61
CA LEU A 136 12.67 13.57 1.29
C LEU A 136 13.80 13.44 0.25
N GLU A 137 14.75 14.38 0.26
CA GLU A 137 15.85 14.39 -0.71
C GLU A 137 16.82 13.23 -0.49
N ASP A 138 17.14 12.91 0.77
CA ASP A 138 18.05 11.80 1.09
C ASP A 138 17.36 10.45 0.82
N VAL A 139 16.08 10.30 1.21
CA VAL A 139 15.29 9.09 0.93
C VAL A 139 15.20 8.85 -0.56
N ARG A 140 14.87 9.87 -1.35
CA ARG A 140 14.80 9.77 -2.82
C ARG A 140 16.14 9.40 -3.43
N SER A 141 17.23 10.03 -2.99
CA SER A 141 18.59 9.70 -3.44
C SER A 141 18.98 8.26 -3.08
N GLY A 142 18.59 7.80 -1.90
CA GLY A 142 18.78 6.43 -1.45
C GLY A 142 18.02 5.43 -2.33
N LEU A 143 16.74 5.70 -2.58
CA LEU A 143 15.89 4.90 -3.46
C LEU A 143 16.51 4.75 -4.86
N TYR A 144 17.00 5.86 -5.46
CA TYR A 144 17.67 5.81 -6.76
C TYR A 144 18.99 5.04 -6.70
N THR A 145 19.71 5.11 -5.57
CA THR A 145 20.92 4.31 -5.34
C THR A 145 20.60 2.82 -5.26
N VAL A 146 19.50 2.44 -4.61
CA VAL A 146 19.01 1.05 -4.57
C VAL A 146 18.70 0.57 -5.98
N ALA A 147 17.94 1.34 -6.77
CA ALA A 147 17.60 0.99 -8.14
C ALA A 147 18.84 0.85 -9.03
N ASN A 148 19.85 1.71 -8.84
CA ASN A 148 21.12 1.60 -9.55
C ASN A 148 21.89 0.33 -9.16
N LYS A 149 21.97 0.01 -7.86
CA LYS A 149 22.63 -1.21 -7.38
C LYS A 149 21.95 -2.48 -7.90
N LEU A 150 20.62 -2.51 -7.92
CA LEU A 150 19.84 -3.67 -8.38
C LEU A 150 19.88 -3.80 -9.91
N TYR A 151 19.61 -2.73 -10.64
CA TYR A 151 19.30 -2.78 -12.08
C TYR A 151 20.27 -2.00 -12.96
N GLY A 152 21.22 -1.27 -12.37
CA GLY A 152 22.19 -0.45 -13.12
C GLY A 152 21.59 0.84 -13.69
N ILE A 153 20.31 1.14 -13.45
CA ILE A 153 19.66 2.33 -14.01
C ILE A 153 20.13 3.62 -13.32
N THR A 154 20.06 4.72 -14.06
CA THR A 154 20.39 6.05 -13.54
C THR A 154 19.22 7.00 -13.76
N LEU A 155 18.99 7.88 -12.78
CA LEU A 155 17.96 8.93 -12.84
C LEU A 155 18.66 10.30 -12.76
N THR A 156 18.49 11.12 -13.80
CA THR A 156 19.09 12.47 -13.89
C THR A 156 17.98 13.51 -13.96
N GLU A 157 17.97 14.46 -13.02
CA GLU A 157 16.95 15.53 -12.97
C GLU A 157 17.04 16.43 -14.22
N LEU A 158 15.89 16.71 -14.83
CA LEU A 158 15.72 17.61 -15.96
C LEU A 158 14.96 18.86 -15.53
N ASN A 159 15.49 20.05 -15.85
CA ASN A 159 14.90 21.33 -15.46
C ASN A 159 14.18 22.06 -16.61
N ASP A 160 14.31 21.55 -17.84
CA ASP A 160 13.79 22.15 -19.07
C ASP A 160 12.56 21.41 -19.63
N VAL A 161 12.03 20.45 -18.91
CA VAL A 161 10.83 19.69 -19.28
C VAL A 161 9.57 20.36 -18.68
N PRO A 162 8.49 20.56 -19.47
CA PRO A 162 7.24 21.11 -18.94
C PRO A 162 6.65 20.24 -17.83
N VAL A 163 6.22 20.89 -16.75
CA VAL A 163 5.52 20.27 -15.61
C VAL A 163 4.15 20.93 -15.43
N TYR A 164 3.20 20.16 -14.91
CA TYR A 164 1.83 20.63 -14.64
C TYR A 164 1.70 21.33 -13.28
N GLU A 165 2.70 21.21 -12.42
CA GLU A 165 2.78 21.84 -11.11
C GLU A 165 4.26 22.16 -10.81
N PRO A 166 4.62 23.35 -10.28
CA PRO A 166 6.01 23.75 -10.06
C PRO A 166 6.81 22.84 -9.13
N ASP A 167 6.15 22.16 -8.18
CA ASP A 167 6.79 21.25 -7.24
C ASP A 167 7.12 19.87 -7.84
N VAL A 168 6.66 19.56 -9.06
CA VAL A 168 6.93 18.29 -9.73
C VAL A 168 8.35 18.28 -10.28
N LYS A 169 9.11 17.23 -9.95
CA LYS A 169 10.43 16.99 -10.52
C LYS A 169 10.38 15.92 -11.61
N VAL A 170 11.17 16.12 -12.64
CA VAL A 170 11.25 15.19 -13.79
C VAL A 170 12.65 14.62 -13.90
N TYR A 171 12.73 13.32 -14.16
CA TYR A 171 14.00 12.61 -14.30
C TYR A 171 14.07 11.88 -15.64
N GLU A 172 15.19 12.02 -16.34
CA GLU A 172 15.58 11.11 -17.42
C GLU A 172 16.05 9.80 -16.80
N VAL A 173 15.51 8.68 -17.25
CA VAL A 173 15.91 7.35 -16.79
C VAL A 173 16.66 6.63 -17.90
N LYS A 174 17.88 6.18 -17.60
CA LYS A 174 18.74 5.43 -18.52
C LYS A 174 19.11 4.08 -17.95
N ASP A 175 19.26 3.10 -18.83
CA ASP A 175 19.81 1.79 -18.50
C ASP A 175 21.32 1.84 -18.27
N ALA A 176 21.90 0.74 -17.81
CA ALA A 176 23.33 0.59 -17.54
C ALA A 176 24.22 0.84 -18.78
N ASP A 177 23.71 0.58 -19.97
CA ASP A 177 24.39 0.85 -21.24
C ASP A 177 24.21 2.30 -21.77
N GLY A 178 23.49 3.13 -21.01
CA GLY A 178 23.17 4.51 -21.36
C GLY A 178 21.94 4.67 -22.26
N SER A 179 21.26 3.59 -22.64
CA SER A 179 20.05 3.68 -23.45
C SER A 179 18.89 4.31 -22.67
N PHE A 180 18.06 5.08 -23.36
CA PHE A 180 16.91 5.78 -22.76
C PHE A 180 15.79 4.82 -22.41
N LEU A 181 15.39 4.78 -21.13
CA LEU A 181 14.28 3.96 -20.62
C LEU A 181 12.96 4.70 -20.52
N GLY A 182 12.96 6.00 -20.25
CA GLY A 182 11.74 6.79 -20.10
C GLY A 182 11.94 8.06 -19.30
N LEU A 183 10.83 8.77 -19.05
CA LEU A 183 10.82 9.88 -18.09
C LEU A 183 10.01 9.49 -16.85
N PHE A 184 10.51 9.89 -15.72
CA PHE A 184 9.87 9.71 -14.42
C PHE A 184 9.52 11.07 -13.80
N TYR A 185 8.25 11.25 -13.44
CA TYR A 185 7.72 12.44 -12.78
C TYR A 185 7.45 12.14 -11.32
N ALA A 186 7.99 12.94 -10.41
CA ALA A 186 7.81 12.83 -8.98
C ALA A 186 6.93 13.98 -8.46
N ASP A 187 5.67 13.71 -8.16
CA ASP A 187 4.67 14.63 -7.65
C ASP A 187 4.36 14.31 -6.19
N TYR A 188 5.17 14.81 -5.26
CA TYR A 188 5.16 14.35 -3.88
C TYR A 188 4.43 15.26 -2.88
N PHE A 189 3.99 16.45 -3.27
CA PHE A 189 3.43 17.40 -2.33
C PHE A 189 1.93 17.62 -2.49
N PRO A 190 1.19 17.85 -1.37
CA PRO A 190 -0.23 18.17 -1.40
C PRO A 190 -0.48 19.57 -1.99
N ARG A 191 -1.61 19.73 -2.64
CA ARG A 191 -2.14 21.01 -3.12
C ARG A 191 -3.65 20.97 -3.21
N ALA A 192 -4.28 22.13 -3.40
CA ALA A 192 -5.72 22.23 -3.63
C ALA A 192 -6.13 21.38 -4.86
N GLY A 193 -7.17 20.57 -4.70
CA GLY A 193 -7.67 19.69 -5.76
C GLY A 193 -6.89 18.37 -5.96
N LYS A 194 -5.74 18.19 -5.33
CA LYS A 194 -5.03 16.90 -5.35
C LYS A 194 -5.67 15.93 -4.36
N ARG A 195 -6.03 14.73 -4.84
CA ARG A 195 -6.55 13.66 -4.00
C ARG A 195 -5.47 13.17 -3.03
N GLY A 196 -5.85 12.80 -1.81
CA GLY A 196 -4.96 12.17 -0.85
C GLY A 196 -4.62 10.73 -1.23
N GLY A 197 -3.62 10.18 -0.55
CA GLY A 197 -3.03 8.87 -0.82
C GLY A 197 -1.80 8.97 -1.72
N ALA A 198 -1.31 7.82 -2.15
CA ALA A 198 -0.22 7.70 -3.11
C ALA A 198 -0.65 6.75 -4.25
N TRP A 199 -0.04 6.90 -5.41
CA TRP A 199 -0.25 6.02 -6.56
C TRP A 199 0.79 6.25 -7.65
N MET A 200 1.07 5.20 -8.42
CA MET A 200 1.76 5.27 -9.70
C MET A 200 0.73 5.33 -10.84
N SER A 201 1.05 6.04 -11.90
CA SER A 201 0.37 5.92 -13.18
C SER A 201 1.29 6.42 -14.32
N ASN A 202 0.75 6.55 -15.54
CA ASN A 202 1.52 6.95 -16.68
C ASN A 202 0.77 8.00 -17.53
N PHE A 203 1.51 8.87 -18.18
CA PHE A 203 1.02 9.71 -19.28
C PHE A 203 1.09 8.98 -20.61
N ARG A 204 1.99 8.00 -20.70
CA ARG A 204 2.21 7.18 -21.88
C ARG A 204 2.82 5.84 -21.47
N GLU A 205 2.19 4.75 -21.89
CA GLU A 205 2.71 3.41 -21.69
C GLU A 205 3.84 3.09 -22.70
N GLN A 206 4.66 2.11 -22.33
CA GLN A 206 5.60 1.46 -23.24
C GLN A 206 4.85 0.74 -24.38
N ALA A 207 5.31 0.92 -25.62
CA ALA A 207 4.81 0.14 -26.77
C ALA A 207 5.86 0.08 -27.89
N GLY A 208 6.49 -1.06 -28.09
CA GLY A 208 7.58 -1.21 -29.07
C GLY A 208 8.71 -0.22 -28.80
N GLU A 209 9.03 0.64 -29.75
CA GLU A 209 10.09 1.67 -29.65
C GLU A 209 9.65 2.91 -28.82
N VAL A 210 8.35 3.02 -28.48
CA VAL A 210 7.84 4.17 -27.72
C VAL A 210 8.07 3.94 -26.25
N ARG A 211 8.98 4.74 -25.65
CA ARG A 211 9.30 4.64 -24.23
C ARG A 211 8.29 5.36 -23.34
N PRO A 212 8.08 4.87 -22.09
CA PRO A 212 7.02 5.33 -21.22
C PRO A 212 7.28 6.71 -20.60
N LEU A 213 6.21 7.37 -20.16
CA LEU A 213 6.22 8.54 -19.29
C LEU A 213 5.47 8.18 -18.02
N ILE A 214 6.18 7.93 -16.95
CA ILE A 214 5.67 7.42 -15.68
C ILE A 214 5.61 8.54 -14.66
N TYR A 215 4.63 8.51 -13.78
CA TYR A 215 4.58 9.42 -12.63
C TYR A 215 4.17 8.72 -11.34
N ASN A 216 4.80 9.13 -10.24
CA ASN A 216 4.38 8.80 -8.90
C ASN A 216 3.77 10.03 -8.24
N VAL A 217 2.69 9.84 -7.54
CA VAL A 217 1.99 10.87 -6.77
C VAL A 217 1.98 10.46 -5.30
N ALA A 218 2.29 11.40 -4.41
CA ALA A 218 2.13 11.24 -2.97
C ALA A 218 1.66 12.56 -2.34
N SER A 219 1.44 12.60 -1.05
CA SER A 219 1.00 13.79 -0.32
C SER A 219 1.84 14.00 0.94
N PHE A 220 3.18 14.00 0.77
CA PHE A 220 4.13 14.20 1.86
C PHE A 220 4.13 15.64 2.38
N THR A 221 4.50 15.82 3.64
CA THR A 221 4.54 17.16 4.26
C THR A 221 5.54 18.05 3.54
N LYS A 222 5.10 19.24 3.10
CA LYS A 222 5.97 20.24 2.46
C LYS A 222 7.04 20.75 3.42
N PRO A 223 8.20 21.19 2.90
CA PRO A 223 9.17 21.95 3.69
C PRO A 223 8.53 23.17 4.39
N ALA A 224 8.96 23.48 5.61
CA ALA A 224 8.44 24.61 6.37
C ALA A 224 9.58 25.47 6.95
N GLY A 225 9.71 26.70 6.50
CA GLY A 225 10.82 27.57 6.87
C GLY A 225 12.17 26.98 6.43
N ASN A 226 13.08 26.73 7.39
CA ASN A 226 14.38 26.11 7.12
C ASN A 226 14.37 24.58 7.28
N MET A 227 13.23 23.99 7.66
CA MET A 227 13.08 22.55 7.83
C MET A 227 12.76 21.91 6.50
N PRO A 228 13.54 20.90 6.03
CA PRO A 228 13.19 20.15 4.82
C PRO A 228 11.90 19.35 5.02
N SER A 229 11.39 18.75 3.96
CA SER A 229 10.34 17.73 4.07
C SER A 229 10.94 16.52 4.79
N LEU A 230 10.47 16.23 6.00
CA LEU A 230 10.86 15.07 6.79
C LEU A 230 9.73 14.04 6.74
N LEU A 231 10.05 12.82 6.35
CA LEU A 231 9.11 11.72 6.18
C LEU A 231 8.98 10.89 7.46
N THR A 232 7.81 10.32 7.67
CA THR A 232 7.65 9.19 8.59
C THR A 232 8.19 7.91 7.95
N LEU A 233 8.40 6.86 8.73
CA LEU A 233 8.84 5.57 8.18
C LEU A 233 7.81 5.01 7.18
N ASP A 234 6.52 5.09 7.48
CA ASP A 234 5.41 4.72 6.59
C ASP A 234 5.43 5.50 5.26
N GLU A 235 5.76 6.81 5.29
CA GLU A 235 5.91 7.61 4.07
C GLU A 235 7.17 7.22 3.26
N VAL A 236 8.23 6.76 3.93
CA VAL A 236 9.42 6.20 3.27
C VAL A 236 9.06 4.90 2.55
N GLU A 237 8.41 3.96 3.24
CA GLU A 237 7.92 2.71 2.66
C GLU A 237 6.98 2.97 1.49
N THR A 238 6.04 3.91 1.63
CA THR A 238 5.16 4.35 0.55
C THR A 238 5.95 4.84 -0.68
N MET A 239 7.02 5.62 -0.49
CA MET A 239 7.85 6.09 -1.61
C MET A 239 8.53 4.93 -2.34
N PHE A 240 9.04 3.93 -1.61
CA PHE A 240 9.63 2.73 -2.21
C PHE A 240 8.58 1.90 -2.94
N HIS A 241 7.38 1.73 -2.35
CA HIS A 241 6.24 1.06 -2.96
C HIS A 241 5.89 1.66 -4.32
N GLU A 242 5.58 2.96 -4.37
CA GLU A 242 5.18 3.63 -5.61
C GLU A 242 6.29 3.60 -6.66
N PHE A 243 7.55 3.62 -6.22
CA PHE A 243 8.67 3.50 -7.13
C PHE A 243 8.84 2.07 -7.67
N GLY A 244 8.44 1.05 -6.92
CA GLY A 244 8.36 -0.34 -7.40
C GLY A 244 7.41 -0.48 -8.59
N HIS A 245 6.22 0.12 -8.51
CA HIS A 245 5.32 0.25 -9.66
C HIS A 245 5.95 1.05 -10.81
N ALA A 246 6.65 2.15 -10.49
CA ALA A 246 7.34 2.94 -11.51
C ALA A 246 8.43 2.13 -12.22
N LEU A 247 9.20 1.31 -11.50
CA LEU A 247 10.18 0.38 -12.08
C LEU A 247 9.51 -0.61 -13.04
N HIS A 248 8.36 -1.18 -12.66
CA HIS A 248 7.58 -2.07 -13.53
C HIS A 248 7.18 -1.35 -14.83
N GLY A 249 6.70 -0.09 -14.71
CA GLY A 249 6.35 0.73 -15.88
C GLY A 249 7.53 1.15 -16.74
N MET A 250 8.69 1.45 -16.16
CA MET A 250 9.87 1.95 -16.89
C MET A 250 10.72 0.85 -17.52
N LEU A 251 10.85 -0.31 -16.84
CA LEU A 251 11.70 -1.42 -17.28
C LEU A 251 11.02 -2.35 -18.27
N THR A 252 9.68 -2.30 -18.39
CA THR A 252 8.93 -3.15 -19.31
C THR A 252 9.42 -3.03 -20.76
N LYS A 253 9.44 -4.16 -21.48
CA LYS A 253 9.85 -4.26 -22.90
C LYS A 253 8.72 -4.73 -23.80
N CYS A 254 7.47 -4.56 -23.38
CA CYS A 254 6.30 -5.02 -24.11
C CYS A 254 6.10 -4.24 -25.42
N ASN A 255 5.62 -4.95 -26.44
CA ASN A 255 5.29 -4.35 -27.73
C ASN A 255 3.91 -3.69 -27.76
N TYR A 256 3.00 -4.11 -26.87
CA TYR A 256 1.59 -3.67 -26.82
C TYR A 256 1.28 -3.03 -25.47
N LYS A 257 0.54 -1.92 -25.49
CA LYS A 257 0.15 -1.18 -24.28
C LYS A 257 -0.65 -2.02 -23.30
N GLY A 258 -1.60 -2.80 -23.79
CA GLY A 258 -2.53 -3.57 -22.98
C GLY A 258 -1.91 -4.69 -22.12
N VAL A 259 -0.60 -4.95 -22.30
CA VAL A 259 0.17 -5.91 -21.50
C VAL A 259 1.47 -5.28 -20.97
N SER A 260 1.56 -3.96 -20.97
CA SER A 260 2.79 -3.25 -20.65
C SER A 260 2.81 -2.81 -19.17
N GLY A 261 3.96 -2.94 -18.54
CA GLY A 261 4.20 -2.47 -17.17
C GLY A 261 3.18 -3.05 -16.20
N THR A 262 2.42 -2.19 -15.54
CA THR A 262 1.40 -2.55 -14.55
C THR A 262 0.10 -3.12 -15.14
N SER A 263 0.01 -3.29 -16.48
CA SER A 263 -1.12 -3.98 -17.14
C SER A 263 -0.98 -5.51 -17.02
N VAL A 264 -1.09 -6.01 -15.82
CA VAL A 264 -0.96 -7.42 -15.40
C VAL A 264 -2.21 -7.85 -14.63
N ALA A 265 -2.30 -9.13 -14.23
CA ALA A 265 -3.34 -9.57 -13.33
C ALA A 265 -3.33 -8.75 -12.04
N GLN A 266 -4.53 -8.41 -11.52
CA GLN A 266 -4.67 -7.50 -10.37
C GLN A 266 -3.96 -8.04 -9.12
N ASP A 267 -3.98 -9.34 -8.89
CA ASP A 267 -3.32 -10.01 -7.77
C ASP A 267 -1.82 -10.28 -7.98
N PHE A 268 -1.26 -9.74 -9.06
CA PHE A 268 0.18 -9.74 -9.34
C PHE A 268 0.79 -8.33 -9.38
N VAL A 269 -0.05 -7.30 -9.54
CA VAL A 269 0.41 -5.93 -9.78
C VAL A 269 1.20 -5.35 -8.60
N GLU A 270 0.88 -5.79 -7.37
CA GLU A 270 1.53 -5.30 -6.14
C GLU A 270 2.87 -6.00 -5.83
N LEU A 271 3.23 -7.09 -6.51
CA LEU A 271 4.52 -7.75 -6.28
C LEU A 271 5.72 -6.81 -6.48
N PRO A 272 5.84 -6.04 -7.59
CA PRO A 272 6.97 -5.13 -7.77
C PRO A 272 7.00 -3.94 -6.80
N SER A 273 5.85 -3.50 -6.29
CA SER A 273 5.76 -2.40 -5.33
C SER A 273 6.09 -2.87 -3.92
N GLN A 274 5.43 -3.91 -3.43
CA GLN A 274 5.60 -4.41 -2.06
C GLN A 274 7.01 -4.98 -1.83
N ILE A 275 7.61 -5.66 -2.82
CA ILE A 275 8.99 -6.13 -2.65
C ILE A 275 9.97 -4.96 -2.41
N MET A 276 9.74 -3.79 -3.01
CA MET A 276 10.61 -2.63 -2.81
C MET A 276 10.54 -2.06 -1.39
N GLU A 277 9.43 -2.23 -0.68
CA GLU A 277 9.27 -1.81 0.72
C GLU A 277 10.28 -2.48 1.65
N HIS A 278 10.64 -3.74 1.38
CA HIS A 278 11.64 -4.46 2.17
C HIS A 278 13.01 -3.76 2.16
N TRP A 279 13.43 -3.19 1.00
CA TRP A 279 14.69 -2.42 0.96
C TRP A 279 14.63 -1.14 1.78
N ALA A 280 13.46 -0.53 1.95
CA ALA A 280 13.36 0.71 2.72
C ALA A 280 13.89 0.57 4.14
N VAL A 281 13.66 -0.58 4.77
CA VAL A 281 13.99 -0.83 6.18
C VAL A 281 15.19 -1.74 6.39
N GLU A 282 15.82 -2.23 5.31
CA GLU A 282 17.03 -3.03 5.43
C GLU A 282 18.19 -2.22 6.03
N PRO A 283 18.91 -2.75 7.05
CA PRO A 283 19.98 -2.01 7.72
C PRO A 283 21.05 -1.45 6.79
N GLU A 284 21.45 -2.24 5.79
CA GLU A 284 22.44 -1.82 4.79
C GLU A 284 21.90 -0.64 3.96
N VAL A 285 20.62 -0.62 3.66
CA VAL A 285 19.96 0.41 2.86
C VAL A 285 19.70 1.67 3.69
N LEU A 286 19.22 1.52 4.93
CA LEU A 286 19.07 2.64 5.86
C LEU A 286 20.37 3.42 6.01
N LYS A 287 21.53 2.76 6.11
CA LYS A 287 22.84 3.41 6.19
C LYS A 287 23.22 4.20 4.93
N LEU A 288 22.65 3.90 3.77
CA LEU A 288 22.89 4.64 2.54
C LEU A 288 22.22 6.01 2.56
N TYR A 289 20.98 6.10 3.07
CA TYR A 289 20.16 7.29 2.91
C TYR A 289 19.74 7.96 4.21
N ALA A 290 19.55 7.22 5.31
CA ALA A 290 19.06 7.79 6.55
C ALA A 290 20.14 8.62 7.24
N LYS A 291 20.15 9.92 6.96
CA LYS A 291 21.12 10.90 7.48
C LYS A 291 20.39 12.05 8.14
N HIS A 292 20.81 12.38 9.35
CA HIS A 292 20.22 13.52 10.08
C HIS A 292 20.31 14.79 9.23
N TYR A 293 19.18 15.47 9.04
CA TYR A 293 19.06 16.57 8.08
C TYR A 293 19.96 17.77 8.39
N GLU A 294 20.32 18.01 9.68
CA GLU A 294 21.23 19.08 10.11
C GLU A 294 22.68 18.61 10.21
N THR A 295 22.95 17.54 10.99
CA THR A 295 24.32 17.10 11.29
C THR A 295 24.93 16.25 10.19
N ARG A 296 24.11 15.68 9.31
CA ARG A 296 24.50 14.72 8.26
C ARG A 296 25.04 13.39 8.79
N GLU A 297 24.93 13.15 10.09
CA GLU A 297 25.29 11.88 10.69
C GLU A 297 24.35 10.78 10.21
N VAL A 298 24.94 9.61 9.92
CA VAL A 298 24.16 8.42 9.53
C VAL A 298 23.38 7.93 10.74
N ILE A 299 22.18 7.41 10.50
CA ILE A 299 21.34 6.82 11.54
C ILE A 299 22.11 5.80 12.39
N PRO A 300 22.09 5.90 13.74
CA PRO A 300 22.78 4.97 14.63
C PRO A 300 22.22 3.54 14.53
N ASP A 301 23.10 2.54 14.69
CA ASP A 301 22.71 1.11 14.69
C ASP A 301 21.66 0.80 15.77
N GLU A 302 21.65 1.52 16.87
CA GLU A 302 20.62 1.39 17.92
C GLU A 302 19.23 1.74 17.39
N LEU A 303 19.09 2.85 16.64
CA LEU A 303 17.81 3.23 16.04
C LEU A 303 17.39 2.25 14.94
N ILE A 304 18.33 1.75 14.13
CA ILE A 304 18.03 0.71 13.12
C ILE A 304 17.49 -0.55 13.83
N THR A 305 18.11 -0.97 14.92
CA THR A 305 17.65 -2.12 15.71
C THR A 305 16.24 -1.90 16.28
N LYS A 306 15.94 -0.69 16.78
CA LYS A 306 14.61 -0.32 17.27
C LYS A 306 13.57 -0.36 16.14
N ILE A 307 13.90 0.15 14.94
CA ILE A 307 13.04 0.09 13.74
C ILE A 307 12.72 -1.38 13.39
N GLN A 308 13.72 -2.24 13.34
CA GLN A 308 13.51 -3.66 13.03
C GLN A 308 12.67 -4.39 14.09
N ASN A 309 12.92 -4.14 15.37
CA ASN A 309 12.21 -4.79 16.46
C ASN A 309 10.71 -4.42 16.51
N GLN A 310 10.33 -3.26 15.98
CA GLN A 310 8.91 -2.87 15.92
C GLN A 310 8.17 -3.40 14.69
N GLY A 311 8.84 -4.05 13.72
CA GLY A 311 8.25 -4.47 12.46
C GLY A 311 7.01 -5.38 12.58
N THR A 312 6.85 -6.05 13.72
CA THR A 312 5.65 -6.86 14.01
C THR A 312 4.69 -6.21 15.00
N PHE A 313 4.97 -4.96 15.40
CA PHE A 313 4.10 -4.24 16.34
C PHE A 313 2.77 -3.90 15.69
N ASN A 314 1.68 -4.12 16.43
CA ASN A 314 0.32 -3.81 15.96
C ASN A 314 -0.11 -4.59 14.69
N GLN A 315 0.59 -5.68 14.37
CA GLN A 315 0.34 -6.49 13.16
C GLN A 315 -1.06 -7.12 13.18
N GLY A 316 -1.54 -7.54 14.36
CA GLY A 316 -2.90 -8.08 14.52
C GLY A 316 -3.96 -7.07 14.10
N PHE A 317 -3.84 -5.82 14.52
CA PHE A 317 -4.73 -4.72 14.12
C PHE A 317 -4.65 -4.46 12.62
N MET A 318 -3.44 -4.21 12.12
CA MET A 318 -3.23 -3.80 10.72
C MET A 318 -3.74 -4.86 9.74
N THR A 319 -3.41 -6.13 10.00
CA THR A 319 -3.88 -7.24 9.15
C THR A 319 -5.38 -7.46 9.29
N THR A 320 -5.97 -7.30 10.50
CA THR A 320 -7.42 -7.48 10.69
C THR A 320 -8.22 -6.38 9.99
N GLU A 321 -7.80 -5.10 10.06
CA GLU A 321 -8.53 -4.04 9.35
C GLU A 321 -8.44 -4.17 7.82
N LEU A 322 -7.29 -4.66 7.31
CA LEU A 322 -7.09 -4.92 5.88
C LEU A 322 -7.92 -6.11 5.41
N LEU A 323 -7.90 -7.22 6.16
CA LEU A 323 -8.71 -8.41 5.89
C LEU A 323 -10.21 -8.11 5.95
N ALA A 324 -10.66 -7.27 6.91
CA ALA A 324 -12.06 -6.86 7.00
C ALA A 324 -12.50 -6.13 5.72
N ALA A 325 -11.64 -5.26 5.16
CA ALA A 325 -11.92 -4.58 3.90
C ALA A 325 -11.92 -5.55 2.72
N ALA A 326 -10.97 -6.48 2.64
CA ALA A 326 -10.88 -7.48 1.57
C ALA A 326 -12.08 -8.45 1.60
N LEU A 327 -12.49 -8.90 2.79
CA LEU A 327 -13.68 -9.74 2.95
C LEU A 327 -14.96 -8.98 2.60
N LEU A 328 -15.08 -7.70 2.99
CA LEU A 328 -16.22 -6.86 2.59
C LEU A 328 -16.31 -6.68 1.08
N ASP A 329 -15.18 -6.42 0.42
CA ASP A 329 -15.10 -6.34 -1.04
C ASP A 329 -15.60 -7.63 -1.69
N MET A 330 -15.08 -8.78 -1.27
CA MET A 330 -15.46 -10.08 -1.82
C MET A 330 -16.93 -10.41 -1.55
N GLU A 331 -17.43 -10.18 -0.34
CA GLU A 331 -18.83 -10.46 0.00
C GLU A 331 -19.81 -9.59 -0.82
N LEU A 332 -19.48 -8.30 -1.04
CA LEU A 332 -20.29 -7.42 -1.89
C LEU A 332 -20.32 -7.91 -3.35
N HIS A 333 -19.20 -8.41 -3.88
CA HIS A 333 -19.09 -8.83 -5.27
C HIS A 333 -19.42 -10.32 -5.50
N ASN A 334 -19.60 -11.09 -4.43
CA ASN A 334 -20.15 -12.46 -4.46
C ASN A 334 -21.69 -12.49 -4.46
N LEU A 335 -22.35 -11.34 -4.30
CA LEU A 335 -23.81 -11.28 -4.35
C LEU A 335 -24.34 -11.79 -5.68
N THR A 336 -25.34 -12.67 -5.61
CA THR A 336 -26.09 -13.21 -6.77
C THR A 336 -27.45 -12.55 -6.93
N ASP A 337 -27.84 -11.76 -5.93
CA ASP A 337 -29.04 -10.92 -5.90
C ASP A 337 -28.70 -9.60 -5.17
N THR A 338 -29.13 -8.49 -5.73
CA THR A 338 -28.91 -7.14 -5.20
C THR A 338 -30.20 -6.36 -4.98
N ASP A 339 -31.36 -7.05 -5.06
CA ASP A 339 -32.67 -6.41 -4.84
C ASP A 339 -32.74 -5.87 -3.40
N ASN A 340 -33.06 -4.57 -3.29
CA ASN A 340 -33.14 -3.86 -2.00
C ASN A 340 -31.87 -3.91 -1.14
N LEU A 341 -30.70 -4.01 -1.73
CA LEU A 341 -29.43 -4.03 -1.03
C LEU A 341 -29.23 -2.73 -0.21
N ASN A 342 -29.23 -2.88 1.11
CA ASN A 342 -28.79 -1.83 2.02
C ASN A 342 -27.31 -2.07 2.36
N VAL A 343 -26.41 -1.33 1.72
CA VAL A 343 -24.97 -1.55 1.80
C VAL A 343 -24.40 -1.38 3.22
N VAL A 344 -24.97 -0.51 4.05
CA VAL A 344 -24.53 -0.30 5.43
C VAL A 344 -24.99 -1.45 6.34
N ALA A 345 -26.23 -1.91 6.17
CA ALA A 345 -26.72 -3.09 6.90
C ALA A 345 -25.94 -4.34 6.49
N PHE A 346 -25.69 -4.53 5.20
CA PHE A 346 -24.89 -5.64 4.67
C PHE A 346 -23.46 -5.64 5.24
N GLU A 347 -22.78 -4.48 5.23
CA GLU A 347 -21.46 -4.34 5.87
C GLU A 347 -21.51 -4.76 7.34
N LYS A 348 -22.49 -4.24 8.08
CA LYS A 348 -22.64 -4.56 9.52
C LYS A 348 -22.84 -6.06 9.72
N GLU A 349 -23.74 -6.69 8.98
CA GLU A 349 -23.98 -8.14 9.06
C GLU A 349 -22.74 -8.96 8.74
N THR A 350 -21.97 -8.53 7.72
CA THR A 350 -20.71 -9.17 7.34
C THR A 350 -19.69 -9.09 8.48
N MET A 351 -19.48 -7.92 9.06
CA MET A 351 -18.53 -7.74 10.17
C MET A 351 -18.97 -8.49 11.43
N ASP A 352 -20.27 -8.51 11.72
CA ASP A 352 -20.84 -9.28 12.84
C ASP A 352 -20.64 -10.80 12.67
N LYS A 353 -20.85 -11.33 11.46
CA LYS A 353 -20.60 -12.76 11.13
C LYS A 353 -19.11 -13.13 11.26
N LEU A 354 -18.23 -12.24 10.87
CA LEU A 354 -16.78 -12.41 11.01
C LEU A 354 -16.31 -12.28 12.47
N GLY A 355 -17.15 -11.76 13.36
CA GLY A 355 -16.82 -11.54 14.77
C GLY A 355 -15.78 -10.44 14.97
N LEU A 356 -15.74 -9.44 14.07
CA LEU A 356 -14.86 -8.30 14.22
C LEU A 356 -15.11 -7.59 15.55
N ILE A 357 -14.05 -7.33 16.29
CA ILE A 357 -14.14 -6.67 17.60
C ILE A 357 -14.49 -5.18 17.45
N PRO A 358 -15.23 -4.59 18.40
CA PRO A 358 -15.70 -3.20 18.29
C PRO A 358 -14.58 -2.16 18.35
N GLU A 359 -13.38 -2.55 18.78
CA GLU A 359 -12.20 -1.72 18.84
C GLU A 359 -11.54 -1.53 17.45
N ILE A 360 -11.98 -2.30 16.43
CA ILE A 360 -11.46 -2.24 15.07
C ILE A 360 -12.63 -2.01 14.10
N ALA A 361 -12.50 -1.03 13.21
CA ALA A 361 -13.35 -0.91 12.05
C ALA A 361 -12.63 -1.49 10.80
N SER A 362 -13.38 -1.88 9.79
CA SER A 362 -12.80 -2.17 8.48
C SER A 362 -11.98 -0.97 8.00
N ARG A 363 -10.82 -1.21 7.40
CA ARG A 363 -9.92 -0.17 6.83
C ARG A 363 -10.67 0.79 5.92
N TYR A 364 -11.61 0.27 5.15
CA TYR A 364 -12.57 1.03 4.36
C TYR A 364 -13.98 0.53 4.64
N ARG A 365 -14.88 1.46 4.93
CA ARG A 365 -16.31 1.17 4.99
C ARG A 365 -16.93 1.31 3.62
N ALA A 366 -18.02 0.61 3.36
CA ALA A 366 -18.68 0.54 2.06
C ALA A 366 -18.89 1.92 1.41
N THR A 367 -19.28 2.95 2.19
CA THR A 367 -19.65 4.28 1.70
C THR A 367 -18.48 5.15 1.23
N TYR A 368 -17.23 4.77 1.54
CA TYR A 368 -16.03 5.50 1.10
C TYR A 368 -14.90 4.59 0.61
N PHE A 369 -15.23 3.37 0.23
CA PHE A 369 -14.27 2.40 -0.30
C PHE A 369 -13.92 2.70 -1.76
N SER A 370 -13.13 3.72 -1.99
CA SER A 370 -12.79 4.20 -3.34
C SER A 370 -12.09 3.14 -4.21
N HIS A 371 -11.32 2.24 -3.62
CA HIS A 371 -10.62 1.16 -4.34
C HIS A 371 -11.60 0.30 -5.16
N ILE A 372 -12.69 -0.14 -4.53
CA ILE A 372 -13.68 -0.99 -5.20
C ILE A 372 -14.55 -0.25 -6.21
N ILE A 373 -14.53 1.08 -6.23
CA ILE A 373 -15.18 1.87 -7.28
C ILE A 373 -14.28 1.96 -8.53
N GLY A 374 -12.97 1.86 -8.33
CA GLY A 374 -11.96 1.81 -9.39
C GLY A 374 -11.57 0.39 -9.79
N GLY A 375 -10.29 0.16 -10.03
CA GLY A 375 -9.71 -1.10 -10.54
C GLY A 375 -9.63 -2.25 -9.54
N TYR A 376 -9.91 -2.03 -8.24
CA TYR A 376 -9.81 -3.05 -7.19
C TYR A 376 -11.14 -3.69 -6.78
N ALA A 377 -12.18 -3.63 -7.64
CA ALA A 377 -13.45 -4.32 -7.40
C ALA A 377 -13.27 -5.84 -7.44
N ALA A 378 -13.67 -6.54 -6.38
CA ALA A 378 -13.37 -7.96 -6.15
C ALA A 378 -11.86 -8.26 -6.24
N GLY A 379 -11.02 -7.26 -5.90
CA GLY A 379 -9.58 -7.29 -6.09
C GLY A 379 -8.79 -6.72 -4.92
N TYR A 380 -9.43 -6.28 -3.83
CA TYR A 380 -8.72 -5.70 -2.69
C TYR A 380 -7.87 -6.73 -1.93
N TYR A 381 -8.18 -8.02 -2.06
CA TYR A 381 -7.37 -9.13 -1.55
C TYR A 381 -5.94 -9.17 -2.14
N SER A 382 -5.73 -8.52 -3.27
CA SER A 382 -4.47 -8.53 -4.03
C SER A 382 -3.27 -8.06 -3.21
N TYR A 383 -3.47 -7.13 -2.27
CA TYR A 383 -2.42 -6.68 -1.35
C TYR A 383 -1.89 -7.84 -0.49
N LEU A 384 -2.79 -8.62 0.11
CA LEU A 384 -2.42 -9.79 0.93
C LEU A 384 -1.89 -10.95 0.09
N TRP A 385 -2.45 -11.13 -1.12
CA TRP A 385 -1.99 -12.16 -2.05
C TRP A 385 -0.57 -11.87 -2.52
N ALA A 386 -0.30 -10.64 -2.91
CA ALA A 386 1.01 -10.21 -3.36
C ALA A 386 2.04 -10.18 -2.21
N GLU A 387 1.63 -9.93 -0.95
CA GLU A 387 2.50 -9.99 0.23
C GLU A 387 3.12 -11.38 0.42
N VAL A 388 2.40 -12.44 0.07
CA VAL A 388 2.96 -13.80 0.05
C VAL A 388 4.05 -13.94 -1.00
N LEU A 389 3.79 -13.40 -2.20
CA LEU A 389 4.74 -13.47 -3.32
C LEU A 389 5.97 -12.59 -3.09
N ASP A 390 5.78 -11.36 -2.60
CA ASP A 390 6.88 -10.41 -2.40
C ASP A 390 7.83 -10.87 -1.28
N THR A 391 7.27 -11.39 -0.19
CA THR A 391 8.04 -11.92 0.94
C THR A 391 8.91 -13.11 0.51
N ASP A 392 8.34 -14.08 -0.23
CA ASP A 392 9.11 -15.20 -0.78
C ASP A 392 10.14 -14.72 -1.83
N ALA A 393 9.77 -13.73 -2.65
CA ALA A 393 10.70 -13.14 -3.63
C ALA A 393 11.87 -12.42 -2.94
N PHE A 394 11.61 -11.71 -1.84
CA PHE A 394 12.65 -11.02 -1.09
C PHE A 394 13.57 -12.00 -0.34
N GLU A 395 13.04 -13.16 0.11
CA GLU A 395 13.90 -14.23 0.66
C GLU A 395 14.96 -14.68 -0.34
N ALA A 396 14.68 -14.72 -1.66
CA ALA A 396 15.71 -15.03 -2.66
C ALA A 396 16.89 -14.02 -2.63
N PHE A 397 16.59 -12.74 -2.37
CA PHE A 397 17.64 -11.73 -2.20
C PHE A 397 18.38 -11.88 -0.87
N LYS A 398 17.70 -12.25 0.22
CA LYS A 398 18.39 -12.53 1.50
C LYS A 398 19.31 -13.72 1.42
N GLU A 399 18.93 -14.78 0.70
CA GLU A 399 19.75 -16.00 0.49
C GLU A 399 21.09 -15.69 -0.22
N HIS A 400 21.10 -14.72 -1.14
CA HIS A 400 22.27 -14.43 -1.98
C HIS A 400 22.93 -13.07 -1.68
N GLY A 401 22.23 -12.21 -0.96
CA GLY A 401 22.59 -10.82 -0.65
C GLY A 401 21.62 -9.83 -1.28
N VAL A 402 21.16 -8.84 -0.50
CA VAL A 402 20.09 -7.90 -0.90
C VAL A 402 20.39 -7.09 -2.16
N PHE A 403 21.62 -7.10 -2.64
CA PHE A 403 22.05 -6.50 -3.91
C PHE A 403 22.67 -7.51 -4.86
N ASP A 404 22.40 -8.83 -4.69
CA ASP A 404 22.93 -9.84 -5.63
C ASP A 404 22.45 -9.55 -7.05
N LYS A 405 23.41 -9.39 -7.94
CA LYS A 405 23.15 -9.00 -9.32
C LYS A 405 22.40 -10.06 -10.13
N ASN A 406 22.65 -11.33 -9.86
CA ASN A 406 22.00 -12.43 -10.59
C ASN A 406 20.52 -12.51 -10.21
N THR A 407 20.20 -12.38 -8.92
CA THR A 407 18.82 -12.35 -8.43
C THR A 407 18.08 -11.12 -8.96
N ALA A 408 18.72 -9.94 -8.93
CA ALA A 408 18.14 -8.72 -9.48
C ALA A 408 17.90 -8.81 -11.00
N ASP A 409 18.85 -9.35 -11.76
CA ASP A 409 18.70 -9.57 -13.21
C ASP A 409 17.61 -10.59 -13.53
N SER A 410 17.46 -11.64 -12.70
CA SER A 410 16.38 -12.62 -12.84
C SER A 410 15.02 -11.96 -12.58
N PHE A 411 14.87 -11.18 -11.50
CA PHE A 411 13.64 -10.47 -11.20
C PHE A 411 13.28 -9.46 -12.30
N ARG A 412 14.25 -8.67 -12.75
CA ARG A 412 14.09 -7.74 -13.86
C ARG A 412 13.59 -8.45 -15.12
N LYS A 413 14.26 -9.52 -15.56
CA LYS A 413 13.97 -10.21 -16.82
C LYS A 413 12.67 -10.99 -16.83
N ASN A 414 12.35 -11.63 -15.70
CA ASN A 414 11.19 -12.51 -15.61
C ASN A 414 9.92 -11.78 -15.15
N ILE A 415 10.04 -10.68 -14.38
CA ILE A 415 8.91 -9.93 -13.85
C ILE A 415 8.80 -8.55 -14.52
N LEU A 416 9.77 -7.63 -14.25
CA LEU A 416 9.62 -6.23 -14.61
C LEU A 416 9.60 -5.96 -16.13
N GLU A 417 10.38 -6.69 -16.89
CA GLU A 417 10.45 -6.52 -18.36
C GLU A 417 9.26 -7.16 -19.09
N LYS A 418 8.55 -8.10 -18.45
CA LYS A 418 7.52 -8.93 -19.08
C LYS A 418 6.12 -8.34 -19.06
N GLY A 419 5.77 -7.52 -18.06
CA GLY A 419 4.40 -7.07 -17.90
C GLY A 419 3.41 -8.24 -17.90
N GLY A 420 2.29 -8.09 -18.59
CA GLY A 420 1.24 -9.11 -18.73
C GLY A 420 1.37 -10.03 -19.96
N THR A 421 2.58 -10.25 -20.49
CA THR A 421 2.77 -11.05 -21.72
C THR A 421 2.66 -12.55 -21.50
N GLU A 422 2.74 -13.03 -20.28
CA GLU A 422 2.65 -14.44 -19.91
C GLU A 422 1.84 -14.59 -18.62
N ASP A 423 1.43 -15.82 -18.30
CA ASP A 423 0.77 -16.13 -17.04
C ASP A 423 1.64 -15.72 -15.84
N PRO A 424 1.10 -15.01 -14.83
CA PRO A 424 1.88 -14.47 -13.72
C PRO A 424 2.66 -15.55 -12.93
N MET A 425 2.05 -16.73 -12.72
CA MET A 425 2.74 -17.80 -12.00
C MET A 425 3.89 -18.39 -12.83
N THR A 426 3.78 -18.38 -14.16
CA THR A 426 4.87 -18.76 -15.08
C THR A 426 6.03 -17.80 -14.95
N LEU A 427 5.75 -16.48 -14.92
CA LEU A 427 6.76 -15.44 -14.71
C LEU A 427 7.42 -15.59 -13.34
N TYR A 428 6.63 -15.78 -12.28
CA TYR A 428 7.11 -15.93 -10.92
C TYR A 428 8.04 -17.16 -10.76
N ARG A 429 7.63 -18.31 -11.31
CA ARG A 429 8.47 -19.51 -11.34
C ARG A 429 9.75 -19.32 -12.16
N GLY A 430 9.70 -18.55 -13.23
CA GLY A 430 10.87 -18.17 -14.01
C GLY A 430 11.89 -17.37 -13.19
N PHE A 431 11.43 -16.58 -12.24
CA PHE A 431 12.27 -15.85 -11.30
C PHE A 431 12.74 -16.73 -10.13
N ARG A 432 11.82 -17.38 -9.42
CA ARG A 432 12.11 -18.09 -8.16
C ARG A 432 12.68 -19.50 -8.37
N GLY A 433 12.35 -20.16 -9.49
CA GLY A 433 12.86 -21.48 -9.87
C GLY A 433 12.10 -22.66 -9.25
N ALA A 434 10.89 -22.43 -8.70
CA ALA A 434 10.08 -23.48 -8.07
C ALA A 434 8.64 -23.51 -8.60
#